data_fc5b7bcb974183a4b66cc3c0a5add946
#
_entry.id   fc5b7bcb974183a4b66cc3c0a5add946
#
_cell.length_a   1.000
_cell.length_b   1.000
_cell.length_c   1.000
_cell.angle_alpha   90.00
_cell.angle_beta   90.00
_cell.angle_gamma   90.00
#
_symmetry.space_group_name_H-M   'P 1'
#
loop_
_entity.id
_entity.type
_entity.pdbx_description
1 polymer ?
#
loop_
_entity_poly.entity_id
_entity_poly.type
_entity_poly.pdbx_seq_one_letter_code
_entity_poly.pdbx_strand_id
1 'polypeptide(L)'
;WMESGGETLLGLGRAQLLERIEELGSLKKAAESLGMSYRAAWGKIKQSEKTLGFQLINKEGCNKCGYRLTVFGKCLTKAYRDWFEEVERHAYELAKAKFPFAPLAFSGESALGGDAALEDGPDPADEDVQLDMSKLRMSLGSLIPVQEDCGCV
;
A
#
# COMPACT_ATOMS: atom_id res chain seq x y z
N TRP A 1 8.83 -6.28 3.38
CA TRP A 1 7.35 -6.27 3.51
C TRP A 1 6.96 -6.35 4.98
N MET A 2 5.77 -5.89 5.30
CA MET A 2 5.18 -5.99 6.64
C MET A 2 4.03 -6.97 6.62
N GLU A 3 3.95 -7.85 7.62
CA GLU A 3 2.93 -8.88 7.76
C GLU A 3 2.25 -8.82 9.14
N SER A 4 1.02 -9.27 9.20
CA SER A 4 0.29 -9.52 10.44
C SER A 4 -0.60 -10.74 10.26
N GLY A 5 -0.51 -11.70 11.18
CA GLY A 5 -1.29 -12.94 11.12
C GLY A 5 -1.04 -13.80 9.88
N GLY A 6 0.16 -13.74 9.28
CA GLY A 6 0.49 -14.45 8.04
C GLY A 6 0.00 -13.78 6.75
N GLU A 7 -0.63 -12.61 6.87
CA GLU A 7 -1.11 -11.84 5.73
C GLU A 7 -0.24 -10.60 5.50
N THR A 8 0.11 -10.34 4.23
CA THR A 8 0.89 -9.16 3.88
C THR A 8 0.07 -7.89 4.08
N LEU A 9 0.47 -7.03 5.00
CA LEU A 9 -0.12 -5.71 5.22
C LEU A 9 0.28 -4.73 4.14
N LEU A 10 1.58 -4.52 4.00
CA LEU A 10 2.19 -3.57 3.10
C LEU A 10 3.56 -4.07 2.65
N GLY A 11 3.89 -3.84 1.41
CA GLY A 11 5.19 -4.08 0.82
C GLY A 11 5.44 -3.05 -0.26
N LEU A 12 6.64 -3.02 -0.83
CA LEU A 12 7.05 -2.00 -1.80
C LEU A 12 6.05 -1.86 -2.96
N GLY A 13 5.61 -2.97 -3.56
CA GLY A 13 4.67 -2.91 -4.68
C GLY A 13 3.27 -2.40 -4.30
N ARG A 14 2.80 -2.63 -3.04
CA ARG A 14 1.54 -2.05 -2.56
C ARG A 14 1.70 -0.57 -2.23
N ALA A 15 2.83 -0.16 -1.67
CA ALA A 15 3.14 1.25 -1.42
C ALA A 15 3.21 2.03 -2.74
N GLN A 16 3.92 1.51 -3.73
CA GLN A 16 3.97 2.10 -5.08
C GLN A 16 2.57 2.20 -5.72
N LEU A 17 1.73 1.17 -5.57
CA LEU A 17 0.36 1.21 -6.08
C LEU A 17 -0.46 2.34 -5.43
N LEU A 18 -0.37 2.51 -4.12
CA LEU A 18 -1.03 3.60 -3.40
C LEU A 18 -0.55 4.97 -3.87
N GLU A 19 0.75 5.15 -4.05
CA GLU A 19 1.33 6.38 -4.58
C GLU A 19 0.80 6.71 -5.98
N ARG A 20 0.80 5.72 -6.88
CA ARG A 20 0.26 5.90 -8.24
C ARG A 20 -1.24 6.20 -8.25
N ILE A 21 -2.01 5.66 -7.30
CA ILE A 21 -3.44 6.02 -7.15
C ILE A 21 -3.57 7.49 -6.78
N GLU A 22 -2.78 7.98 -5.85
CA GLU A 22 -2.81 9.40 -5.45
C GLU A 22 -2.40 10.34 -6.58
N GLU A 23 -1.33 9.99 -7.31
CA GLU A 23 -0.84 10.78 -8.44
C GLU A 23 -1.82 10.82 -9.62
N LEU A 24 -2.33 9.66 -10.02
CA LEU A 24 -3.12 9.50 -11.24
C LEU A 24 -4.63 9.65 -11.02
N GLY A 25 -5.07 9.66 -9.76
CA GLY A 25 -6.48 9.73 -9.40
C GLY A 25 -7.31 8.54 -9.88
N SER A 26 -6.68 7.41 -10.24
CA SER A 26 -7.35 6.26 -10.84
C SER A 26 -6.63 4.96 -10.54
N LEU A 27 -7.33 4.02 -9.93
CA LEU A 27 -6.80 2.67 -9.68
C LEU A 27 -6.46 1.94 -10.99
N LYS A 28 -7.26 2.13 -12.05
CA LYS A 28 -6.99 1.52 -13.35
C LYS A 28 -5.68 2.01 -13.95
N LYS A 29 -5.48 3.33 -14.02
CA LYS A 29 -4.25 3.92 -14.55
C LYS A 29 -3.04 3.57 -13.67
N ALA A 30 -3.21 3.52 -12.35
CA ALA A 30 -2.17 3.11 -11.42
C ALA A 30 -1.76 1.65 -11.64
N ALA A 31 -2.71 0.74 -11.81
CA ALA A 31 -2.43 -0.66 -12.12
C ALA A 31 -1.69 -0.80 -13.46
N GLU A 32 -2.18 -0.13 -14.50
CA GLU A 32 -1.55 -0.13 -15.84
C GLU A 32 -0.10 0.38 -15.78
N SER A 33 0.17 1.46 -15.03
CA SER A 33 1.52 2.02 -14.90
C SER A 33 2.51 1.10 -14.20
N LEU A 34 2.00 0.15 -13.41
CA LEU A 34 2.80 -0.86 -12.71
C LEU A 34 2.77 -2.24 -13.39
N GLY A 35 2.21 -2.34 -14.61
CA GLY A 35 2.15 -3.58 -15.37
C GLY A 35 1.26 -4.66 -14.75
N MET A 36 0.30 -4.30 -13.90
CA MET A 36 -0.61 -5.26 -13.28
C MET A 36 -2.05 -5.08 -13.75
N SER A 37 -2.86 -6.16 -13.67
CA SER A 37 -4.28 -6.07 -13.98
C SER A 37 -5.03 -5.25 -12.92
N TYR A 38 -6.14 -4.61 -13.33
CA TYR A 38 -7.02 -3.89 -12.40
C TYR A 38 -7.49 -4.80 -11.25
N ARG A 39 -7.85 -6.05 -11.56
CA ARG A 39 -8.30 -7.03 -10.56
C ARG A 39 -7.23 -7.36 -9.54
N ALA A 40 -5.98 -7.57 -9.99
CA ALA A 40 -4.87 -7.81 -9.08
C ALA A 40 -4.61 -6.61 -8.17
N ALA A 41 -4.62 -5.39 -8.73
CA ALA A 41 -4.47 -4.16 -7.97
C ALA A 41 -5.57 -3.99 -6.90
N TRP A 42 -6.84 -4.21 -7.31
CA TRP A 42 -7.98 -4.17 -6.41
C TRP A 42 -7.86 -5.19 -5.28
N GLY A 43 -7.54 -6.45 -5.62
CA GLY A 43 -7.36 -7.52 -4.64
C GLY A 43 -6.27 -7.19 -3.61
N LYS A 44 -5.12 -6.65 -4.04
CA LYS A 44 -4.03 -6.24 -3.15
C LYS A 44 -4.47 -5.14 -2.18
N ILE A 45 -5.21 -4.14 -2.65
CA ILE A 45 -5.74 -3.06 -1.79
C ILE A 45 -6.75 -3.62 -0.79
N LYS A 46 -7.74 -4.39 -1.27
CA LYS A 46 -8.79 -4.95 -0.40
C LYS A 46 -8.23 -5.90 0.66
N GLN A 47 -7.23 -6.70 0.32
CA GLN A 47 -6.55 -7.55 1.29
C GLN A 47 -5.85 -6.72 2.37
N SER A 48 -5.13 -5.66 2.00
CA SER A 48 -4.51 -4.77 2.98
C SER A 48 -5.53 -4.07 3.87
N GLU A 49 -6.63 -3.55 3.29
CA GLU A 49 -7.72 -2.92 4.03
C GLU A 49 -8.36 -3.90 5.04
N LYS A 50 -8.60 -5.15 4.61
CA LYS A 50 -9.14 -6.21 5.47
C LYS A 50 -8.23 -6.50 6.67
N THR A 51 -6.94 -6.63 6.43
CA THR A 51 -5.97 -6.97 7.48
C THR A 51 -5.71 -5.78 8.41
N LEU A 52 -5.72 -4.56 7.89
CA LEU A 52 -5.54 -3.33 8.66
C LEU A 52 -6.82 -2.90 9.41
N GLY A 53 -7.99 -3.31 8.93
CA GLY A 53 -9.28 -2.85 9.44
C GLY A 53 -9.65 -1.41 9.04
N PHE A 54 -8.91 -0.78 8.14
CA PHE A 54 -9.12 0.59 7.70
C PHE A 54 -9.10 0.69 6.17
N GLN A 55 -9.95 1.56 5.62
CA GLN A 55 -9.91 1.86 4.20
C GLN A 55 -8.66 2.67 3.84
N LEU A 56 -7.98 2.25 2.78
CA LEU A 56 -6.82 2.95 2.23
C LEU A 56 -7.18 3.89 1.09
N ILE A 57 -8.22 3.54 0.34
CA ILE A 57 -8.73 4.32 -0.79
C ILE A 57 -10.23 4.56 -0.67
N ASN A 58 -10.70 5.67 -1.21
CA ASN A 58 -12.11 5.98 -1.37
C ASN A 58 -12.40 6.51 -2.78
N LYS A 59 -13.66 6.41 -3.20
CA LYS A 59 -14.13 7.03 -4.45
C LYS A 59 -14.28 8.54 -4.24
N GLU A 60 -13.79 9.33 -5.17
CA GLU A 60 -13.96 10.79 -5.17
C GLU A 60 -15.22 11.16 -5.95
N GLY A 61 -16.30 11.55 -5.26
CA GLY A 61 -17.50 12.10 -5.88
C GLY A 61 -18.41 11.10 -6.60
N CYS A 62 -18.75 11.34 -7.86
CA CYS A 62 -19.71 10.54 -8.64
C CYS A 62 -19.09 9.32 -9.32
N ASN A 63 -19.93 8.42 -9.89
CA ASN A 63 -19.55 7.13 -10.50
C ASN A 63 -18.45 7.16 -11.60
N LYS A 64 -18.04 8.35 -12.05
CA LYS A 64 -16.94 8.55 -13.03
C LYS A 64 -15.69 9.16 -12.41
N CYS A 65 -15.74 9.50 -11.14
CA CYS A 65 -14.61 10.07 -10.42
C CYS A 65 -13.72 8.94 -9.93
N GLY A 66 -12.41 9.15 -9.98
CA GLY A 66 -11.42 8.11 -9.69
C GLY A 66 -11.36 7.70 -8.21
N TYR A 67 -10.21 7.16 -7.84
CA TYR A 67 -9.89 6.80 -6.47
C TYR A 67 -8.82 7.75 -5.92
N ARG A 68 -8.95 8.10 -4.64
CA ARG A 68 -7.94 8.83 -3.86
C ARG A 68 -7.61 8.08 -2.59
N LEU A 69 -6.44 8.34 -2.05
CA LEU A 69 -6.09 7.81 -0.74
C LEU A 69 -6.93 8.48 0.34
N THR A 70 -7.33 7.70 1.34
CA THR A 70 -7.83 8.23 2.61
C THR A 70 -6.71 8.93 3.36
N VAL A 71 -7.05 9.71 4.40
CA VAL A 71 -6.04 10.31 5.29
C VAL A 71 -5.13 9.21 5.87
N PHE A 72 -5.72 8.11 6.32
CA PHE A 72 -4.97 6.96 6.83
C PHE A 72 -4.07 6.34 5.74
N GLY A 73 -4.59 6.17 4.51
CA GLY A 73 -3.80 5.68 3.38
C GLY A 73 -2.57 6.55 3.09
N LYS A 74 -2.73 7.87 3.11
CA LYS A 74 -1.61 8.82 2.92
C LYS A 74 -0.56 8.70 4.02
N CYS A 75 -1.01 8.72 5.28
CA CYS A 75 -0.09 8.58 6.42
C CYS A 75 0.66 7.25 6.38
N LEU A 76 -0.03 6.15 6.11
CA LEU A 76 0.57 4.82 6.02
C LEU A 76 1.60 4.72 4.88
N THR A 77 1.26 5.23 3.69
CA THR A 77 2.15 5.21 2.53
C THR A 77 3.41 6.05 2.80
N LYS A 78 3.24 7.24 3.39
CA LYS A 78 4.37 8.09 3.77
C LYS A 78 5.26 7.40 4.80
N ALA A 79 4.68 6.88 5.89
CA ALA A 79 5.45 6.20 6.94
C ALA A 79 6.22 4.99 6.41
N TYR A 80 5.62 4.23 5.47
CA TYR A 80 6.31 3.11 4.82
C TYR A 80 7.48 3.58 3.97
N ARG A 81 7.33 4.64 3.20
CA ARG A 81 8.41 5.23 2.39
C ARG A 81 9.56 5.70 3.27
N ASP A 82 9.27 6.52 4.28
CA ASP A 82 10.27 7.05 5.19
C ASP A 82 11.07 5.92 5.86
N TRP A 83 10.37 4.89 6.36
CA TRP A 83 10.99 3.69 6.92
C TRP A 83 11.84 2.92 5.90
N PHE A 84 11.34 2.73 4.68
CA PHE A 84 12.03 1.98 3.63
C PHE A 84 13.34 2.68 3.22
N GLU A 85 13.30 3.98 2.99
CA GLU A 85 14.47 4.80 2.64
C GLU A 85 15.53 4.76 3.74
N GLU A 86 15.12 4.79 5.00
CA GLU A 86 16.04 4.71 6.13
C GLU A 86 16.69 3.34 6.25
N VAL A 87 15.94 2.27 6.09
CA VAL A 87 16.45 0.90 6.07
C VAL A 87 17.41 0.70 4.90
N GLU A 88 17.06 1.16 3.71
CA GLU A 88 17.92 1.06 2.52
C GLU A 88 19.25 1.80 2.73
N ARG A 89 19.20 3.01 3.26
CA ARG A 89 20.40 3.79 3.58
C ARG A 89 21.31 3.04 4.56
N HIS A 90 20.77 2.51 5.65
CA HIS A 90 21.53 1.73 6.62
C HIS A 90 22.10 0.45 6.01
N ALA A 91 21.30 -0.27 5.22
CA ALA A 91 21.77 -1.48 4.55
C ALA A 91 22.91 -1.19 3.58
N TYR A 92 22.83 -0.08 2.84
CA TYR A 92 23.89 0.37 1.93
C TYR A 92 25.20 0.68 2.67
N GLU A 93 25.13 1.44 3.77
CA GLU A 93 26.32 1.76 4.57
C GLU A 93 26.96 0.51 5.18
N LEU A 94 26.15 -0.44 5.66
CA LEU A 94 26.65 -1.71 6.15
C LEU A 94 27.31 -2.54 5.04
N ALA A 95 26.72 -2.55 3.85
CA ALA A 95 27.28 -3.26 2.70
C ALA A 95 28.64 -2.66 2.30
N LYS A 96 28.76 -1.32 2.23
CA LYS A 96 30.05 -0.66 1.97
C LYS A 96 31.13 -1.03 2.98
N ALA A 97 30.75 -1.19 4.24
CA ALA A 97 31.71 -1.55 5.29
C ALA A 97 32.13 -3.03 5.27
N LYS A 98 31.29 -3.92 4.72
CA LYS A 98 31.49 -5.37 4.80
C LYS A 98 31.98 -6.02 3.50
N PHE A 99 31.70 -5.42 2.36
CA PHE A 99 32.06 -5.99 1.07
C PHE A 99 33.19 -5.21 0.39
N PRO A 100 34.16 -5.92 -0.25
CA PRO A 100 35.29 -5.29 -0.94
C PRO A 100 34.93 -4.67 -2.30
N PHE A 101 33.66 -4.72 -2.69
CA PHE A 101 33.14 -4.15 -3.93
C PHE A 101 32.05 -3.10 -3.61
N ALA A 102 31.87 -2.12 -4.50
CA ALA A 102 30.84 -1.09 -4.32
C ALA A 102 29.45 -1.71 -4.51
N PRO A 103 28.62 -1.80 -3.45
CA PRO A 103 27.24 -2.21 -3.61
C PRO A 103 26.46 -1.16 -4.43
N LEU A 104 25.53 -1.61 -5.27
CA LEU A 104 24.58 -0.74 -5.95
C LEU A 104 23.35 -0.59 -5.07
N ALA A 105 22.81 0.63 -5.02
CA ALA A 105 21.52 0.86 -4.37
C ALA A 105 20.42 0.09 -5.14
N PHE A 106 19.44 -0.42 -4.40
CA PHE A 106 18.30 -1.09 -5.01
C PHE A 106 17.45 -0.05 -5.77
N SER A 107 17.39 -0.15 -7.10
CA SER A 107 16.44 0.62 -7.88
C SER A 107 15.13 -0.16 -7.94
N GLY A 108 14.09 0.32 -7.27
CA GLY A 108 12.80 -0.38 -7.10
C GLY A 108 12.02 -0.71 -8.39
N GLU A 109 12.58 -0.44 -9.56
CA GLU A 109 11.93 -0.70 -10.85
C GLU A 109 11.91 -2.18 -11.26
N SER A 110 12.78 -3.02 -10.69
CA SER A 110 12.90 -4.43 -11.07
C SER A 110 12.04 -5.42 -10.28
N ALA A 111 11.30 -4.99 -9.27
CA ALA A 111 10.55 -5.89 -8.36
C ALA A 111 9.17 -6.33 -8.89
N LEU A 112 8.79 -5.96 -10.10
CA LEU A 112 7.41 -6.14 -10.61
C LEU A 112 7.20 -7.40 -11.47
N GLY A 113 8.17 -8.27 -11.61
CA GLY A 113 8.08 -9.49 -12.41
C GLY A 113 7.87 -10.74 -11.58
N GLY A 114 6.65 -11.09 -11.22
CA GLY A 114 6.39 -12.38 -10.60
C GLY A 114 5.06 -12.55 -9.89
N ASP A 115 3.93 -12.26 -10.52
CA ASP A 115 2.66 -12.80 -10.06
C ASP A 115 1.96 -13.51 -11.21
N ALA A 116 1.81 -14.82 -11.05
CA ALA A 116 1.12 -15.71 -11.98
C ALA A 116 -0.31 -15.20 -12.28
N ALA A 117 -0.68 -15.30 -13.54
CA ALA A 117 -2.02 -15.00 -14.04
C ALA A 117 -3.07 -15.78 -13.26
N LEU A 118 -3.95 -15.08 -12.55
CA LEU A 118 -5.20 -15.61 -12.05
C LEU A 118 -6.30 -15.26 -13.06
N GLU A 119 -7.02 -16.30 -13.48
CA GLU A 119 -8.04 -16.27 -14.53
C GLU A 119 -9.16 -15.26 -14.26
N ASP A 120 -9.70 -14.74 -15.36
CA ASP A 120 -10.78 -13.76 -15.44
C ASP A 120 -12.10 -14.31 -14.86
N GLY A 121 -12.53 -13.74 -13.74
CA GLY A 121 -13.85 -13.91 -13.16
C GLY A 121 -14.61 -12.58 -13.10
N PRO A 122 -15.92 -12.55 -12.84
CA PRO A 122 -16.75 -11.35 -12.93
C PRO A 122 -16.29 -10.20 -12.03
N ASP A 123 -16.57 -8.99 -12.47
CA ASP A 123 -16.17 -7.71 -11.86
C ASP A 123 -16.71 -7.58 -10.42
N PRO A 124 -15.84 -7.40 -9.40
CA PRO A 124 -16.29 -7.29 -8.01
C PRO A 124 -16.78 -5.90 -7.61
N ALA A 125 -17.09 -5.03 -8.58
CA ALA A 125 -17.45 -3.64 -8.31
C ALA A 125 -18.84 -3.43 -7.66
N ASP A 126 -19.66 -4.50 -7.50
CA ASP A 126 -21.05 -4.41 -7.07
C ASP A 126 -21.34 -4.94 -5.65
N GLU A 127 -20.36 -5.39 -4.90
CA GLU A 127 -20.56 -5.76 -3.50
C GLU A 127 -20.06 -4.65 -2.55
N ASP A 128 -20.98 -3.77 -2.14
CA ASP A 128 -20.83 -2.89 -0.99
C ASP A 128 -20.77 -3.73 0.31
N VAL A 129 -19.61 -4.24 0.63
CA VAL A 129 -19.34 -4.82 1.96
C VAL A 129 -19.15 -3.67 2.92
N GLN A 130 -20.26 -3.26 3.54
CA GLN A 130 -20.27 -2.33 4.65
C GLN A 130 -19.62 -2.99 5.87
N LEU A 131 -18.35 -2.66 6.11
CA LEU A 131 -17.63 -3.09 7.31
C LEU A 131 -18.24 -2.39 8.54
N ASP A 132 -18.84 -3.20 9.41
CA ASP A 132 -19.39 -2.75 10.69
C ASP A 132 -18.26 -2.29 11.64
N MET A 133 -18.06 -0.99 11.71
CA MET A 133 -17.03 -0.31 12.50
C MET A 133 -17.20 -0.48 14.02
N SER A 134 -18.33 -1.02 14.49
CA SER A 134 -18.60 -1.17 15.92
C SER A 134 -17.84 -2.33 16.58
N LYS A 135 -17.42 -3.34 15.81
CA LYS A 135 -16.72 -4.52 16.31
C LYS A 135 -15.20 -4.37 16.45
N LEU A 136 -14.61 -3.38 15.80
CA LEU A 136 -13.13 -3.18 15.76
C LEU A 136 -12.60 -2.32 16.91
N ARG A 137 -13.45 -1.63 17.64
CA ARG A 137 -13.04 -0.69 18.70
C ARG A 137 -12.47 -1.34 19.96
N MET A 138 -12.64 -2.64 20.15
CA MET A 138 -12.22 -3.34 21.37
C MET A 138 -10.84 -4.02 21.31
N SER A 139 -10.20 -4.13 20.15
CA SER A 139 -8.94 -4.88 20.02
C SER A 139 -7.67 -4.04 19.85
N LEU A 140 -7.77 -2.74 19.62
CA LEU A 140 -6.64 -1.85 19.34
C LEU A 140 -6.35 -0.79 20.40
N GLY A 141 -6.92 -0.94 21.58
CA GLY A 141 -6.85 0.05 22.67
C GLY A 141 -5.49 0.27 23.34
N SER A 142 -4.39 -0.34 22.90
CA SER A 142 -3.11 -0.19 23.61
C SER A 142 -1.85 -0.07 22.75
N LEU A 143 -1.93 0.13 21.44
CA LEU A 143 -0.73 0.06 20.58
C LEU A 143 -0.42 1.29 19.71
N ILE A 144 -1.23 2.34 19.75
CA ILE A 144 -0.90 3.57 19.02
C ILE A 144 -1.14 4.78 19.93
N PRO A 145 -0.09 5.49 20.38
CA PRO A 145 -0.27 6.82 20.92
C PRO A 145 -0.76 7.72 19.78
N VAL A 146 -2.01 8.18 19.88
CA VAL A 146 -2.55 9.22 19.00
C VAL A 146 -1.80 10.50 19.33
N GLN A 147 -0.74 10.78 18.60
CA GLN A 147 -0.13 12.11 18.59
C GLN A 147 -0.92 12.93 17.57
N GLU A 148 -1.74 13.84 18.10
CA GLU A 148 -2.54 14.81 17.36
C GLU A 148 -1.66 15.93 16.78
N ASP A 149 -0.68 15.61 15.93
CA ASP A 149 0.05 16.62 15.17
C ASP A 149 0.64 16.00 13.91
N CYS A 150 -0.21 15.64 12.97
CA CYS A 150 0.18 15.57 11.57
C CYS A 150 0.05 16.97 10.98
N GLY A 151 1.07 17.82 11.18
CA GLY A 151 1.23 19.08 10.47
C GLY A 151 1.39 18.83 8.97
N CYS A 152 0.28 18.69 8.27
CA CYS A 152 0.22 18.85 6.83
C CYS A 152 -0.02 20.33 6.53
N VAL A 153 1.05 21.09 6.29
CA VAL A 153 1.03 22.35 5.58
C VAL A 153 1.35 22.09 4.12
#